data_974188c6090888c729820fbbced0c20a
#
_entry.id   974188c6090888c729820fbbced0c20a
#
_cell.length_a   1.000
_cell.length_b   1.000
_cell.length_c   1.000
_cell.angle_alpha   90.00
_cell.angle_beta   90.00
_cell.angle_gamma   90.00
#
_symmetry.space_group_name_H-M   'P 1'
#
loop_
_entity.id
_entity.type
_entity.pdbx_description
1 polymer ?
#
loop_
_entity_poly.entity_id
_entity_poly.type
_entity_poly.pdbx_seq_one_letter_code
_entity_poly.pdbx_strand_id
1 'polypeptide(L)'
;MIGVIPKAHQEGVVEEFFELFKTPWELYRPGRTYDVLIATADEIPEIDAKLLLAYGPATKGMDARLGIVAGRRRQRATLTGPDSSLPIYGELLTFAGGGEGIGCVTESSEAAGLKVSSPGSTVIRLGYDLFDEVQVLLSVGQPLEHAHIPTLEIHIRMLREWILDAGTPLLEIPPIPGGHSFIACLTHDIDFVGIRNHCLDHSMWGFVYRATVGALQNFLRGRISWTRLFKSWVSAASLPLVYAGWARDFWEPFEWYLETEKGLPTTYFLIPFKGRPGENVPGPHASRRATAYDVSDLPHQTEVLRKRGCELGVHGIDAWHSADKGRDELMTIAAVTGESSIGIRMHWLLRDADTPSTLELAGYAYDSTFGYNETVGYRAGTSQVFRPIGAQKLLELPLHIQDGALFYPQRLDLSEPEAEKRCQALIDNARKFGGMLTLLWHDRSHGPERFWGDFYVRLLQKLRSLDVWFGAAAQVIGWFRKRREVRFERVEDGVGARPQLRYEGEEIQPPLRIRVYLPPRSSKGDELGGEATVEFIDVPWNGKCIDELKLQAASQLSATVLNVAGPSLS
;
A
#
# COMPACT_ATOMS: atom_id res chain seq x y z
N MET A 1 12.65 -22.47 7.86
CA MET A 1 13.01 -21.30 7.00
C MET A 1 12.71 -21.64 5.55
N ILE A 2 12.25 -20.67 4.77
CA ILE A 2 12.03 -20.80 3.33
C ILE A 2 13.37 -20.60 2.61
N GLY A 3 13.77 -21.53 1.76
CA GLY A 3 14.90 -21.35 0.86
C GLY A 3 14.45 -20.72 -0.46
N VAL A 4 15.21 -19.77 -1.01
CA VAL A 4 14.85 -19.08 -2.25
C VAL A 4 15.98 -19.22 -3.26
N ILE A 5 15.65 -19.64 -4.49
CA ILE A 5 16.56 -19.79 -5.62
C ILE A 5 16.10 -18.82 -6.73
N PRO A 6 16.49 -17.53 -6.66
CA PRO A 6 16.08 -16.54 -7.64
C PRO A 6 16.96 -16.58 -8.89
N LYS A 7 16.53 -15.90 -9.96
CA LYS A 7 17.42 -15.48 -11.03
C LYS A 7 18.42 -14.43 -10.53
N ALA A 8 19.61 -14.37 -11.11
CA ALA A 8 20.70 -13.51 -10.62
C ALA A 8 20.35 -12.01 -10.48
N HIS A 9 19.42 -11.50 -11.30
CA HIS A 9 19.01 -10.09 -11.26
C HIS A 9 17.83 -9.78 -10.30
N GLN A 10 17.26 -10.80 -9.63
CA GLN A 10 16.05 -10.67 -8.81
C GLN A 10 16.34 -10.47 -7.31
N GLU A 11 17.58 -10.52 -6.84
CA GLU A 11 17.90 -10.52 -5.40
C GLU A 11 17.27 -9.35 -4.65
N GLY A 12 17.37 -8.13 -5.16
CA GLY A 12 16.79 -6.95 -4.52
C GLY A 12 15.25 -6.94 -4.46
N VAL A 13 14.61 -7.56 -5.46
CA VAL A 13 13.14 -7.74 -5.48
C VAL A 13 12.71 -8.83 -4.50
N VAL A 14 13.49 -9.90 -4.39
CA VAL A 14 13.27 -10.97 -3.40
C VAL A 14 13.34 -10.42 -1.99
N GLU A 15 14.38 -9.63 -1.67
CA GLU A 15 14.50 -8.96 -0.37
C GLU A 15 13.25 -8.12 -0.07
N GLU A 16 12.80 -7.29 -1.03
CA GLU A 16 11.63 -6.45 -0.83
C GLU A 16 10.34 -7.27 -0.68
N PHE A 17 10.15 -8.31 -1.48
CA PHE A 17 9.02 -9.21 -1.35
C PHE A 17 8.94 -9.82 0.05
N PHE A 18 10.07 -10.29 0.61
CA PHE A 18 10.09 -10.86 1.95
C PHE A 18 10.04 -9.82 3.08
N GLU A 19 10.31 -8.55 2.80
CA GLU A 19 9.97 -7.46 3.71
C GLU A 19 8.44 -7.26 3.79
N LEU A 20 7.72 -7.46 2.69
CA LEU A 20 6.25 -7.39 2.66
C LEU A 20 5.63 -8.64 3.28
N PHE A 21 6.06 -9.82 2.89
CA PHE A 21 5.60 -11.09 3.46
C PHE A 21 6.10 -11.31 4.91
N LYS A 22 7.22 -10.78 5.28
CA LYS A 22 7.88 -10.80 6.60
C LYS A 22 7.80 -12.16 7.32
N THR A 23 8.38 -13.17 6.70
CA THR A 23 8.49 -14.55 7.18
C THR A 23 9.95 -15.00 7.15
N PRO A 24 10.38 -16.01 7.94
CA PRO A 24 11.76 -16.51 7.92
C PRO A 24 12.16 -17.09 6.56
N TRP A 25 13.13 -16.49 5.90
CA TRP A 25 13.68 -16.93 4.63
C TRP A 25 15.19 -16.70 4.51
N GLU A 26 15.84 -17.37 3.57
CA GLU A 26 17.23 -17.11 3.17
C GLU A 26 17.43 -17.52 1.71
N LEU A 27 18.46 -16.98 1.05
CA LEU A 27 18.92 -17.52 -0.22
C LEU A 27 19.36 -18.98 -0.02
N TYR A 28 18.98 -19.84 -0.95
CA TYR A 28 19.34 -21.25 -0.90
C TYR A 28 20.84 -21.46 -0.77
N ARG A 29 21.24 -22.33 0.13
CA ARG A 29 22.64 -22.74 0.34
C ARG A 29 22.76 -24.25 0.22
N PRO A 30 23.63 -24.76 -0.70
CA PRO A 30 23.88 -26.18 -0.81
C PRO A 30 24.30 -26.80 0.53
N GLY A 31 23.79 -28.00 0.83
CA GLY A 31 24.07 -28.71 2.08
C GLY A 31 23.18 -28.34 3.26
N ARG A 32 22.28 -27.34 3.12
CA ARG A 32 21.22 -27.04 4.10
C ARG A 32 19.91 -27.70 3.71
N THR A 33 19.15 -28.10 4.73
CA THR A 33 17.80 -28.66 4.54
C THR A 33 16.74 -27.55 4.63
N TYR A 34 15.73 -27.63 3.79
CA TYR A 34 14.61 -26.71 3.73
C TYR A 34 13.30 -27.48 3.61
N ASP A 35 12.31 -27.16 4.44
CA ASP A 35 10.97 -27.71 4.28
C ASP A 35 10.26 -27.12 3.05
N VAL A 36 10.53 -25.84 2.75
CA VAL A 36 9.92 -25.07 1.65
C VAL A 36 10.99 -24.42 0.80
N LEU A 37 10.88 -24.57 -0.52
CA LEU A 37 11.72 -23.90 -1.50
C LEU A 37 10.88 -23.13 -2.51
N ILE A 38 11.30 -21.90 -2.82
CA ILE A 38 10.74 -21.08 -3.88
C ILE A 38 11.82 -20.87 -4.92
N ALA A 39 11.58 -21.26 -6.16
CA ALA A 39 12.56 -21.18 -7.23
C ALA A 39 11.99 -20.50 -8.47
N THR A 40 12.63 -19.41 -8.91
CA THR A 40 12.40 -18.77 -10.20
C THR A 40 13.54 -19.07 -11.19
N ALA A 41 14.71 -19.47 -10.70
CA ALA A 41 15.85 -19.86 -11.54
C ALA A 41 15.47 -20.93 -12.57
N ASP A 42 16.11 -20.89 -13.75
CA ASP A 42 15.83 -21.83 -14.83
C ASP A 42 16.27 -23.25 -14.48
N GLU A 43 17.41 -23.39 -13.81
CA GLU A 43 17.93 -24.65 -13.29
C GLU A 43 17.65 -24.75 -11.79
N ILE A 44 16.92 -25.78 -11.39
CA ILE A 44 16.61 -26.08 -10.01
C ILE A 44 17.36 -27.38 -9.65
N PRO A 45 18.27 -27.35 -8.67
CA PRO A 45 18.96 -28.55 -8.23
C PRO A 45 17.98 -29.60 -7.68
N GLU A 46 18.37 -30.86 -7.66
CA GLU A 46 17.59 -31.91 -6.98
C GLU A 46 17.71 -31.71 -5.48
N ILE A 47 16.61 -31.41 -4.84
CA ILE A 47 16.54 -31.08 -3.42
C ILE A 47 15.37 -31.83 -2.81
N ASP A 48 15.62 -32.43 -1.66
CA ASP A 48 14.59 -33.02 -0.83
C ASP A 48 13.92 -31.91 0.01
N ALA A 49 12.70 -31.53 -0.37
CA ALA A 49 11.88 -30.55 0.34
C ALA A 49 10.42 -31.03 0.39
N LYS A 50 9.72 -30.72 1.48
CA LYS A 50 8.28 -31.02 1.59
C LYS A 50 7.46 -30.27 0.54
N LEU A 51 7.86 -29.03 0.23
CA LEU A 51 7.22 -28.19 -0.77
C LEU A 51 8.23 -27.49 -1.66
N LEU A 52 8.13 -27.70 -2.96
CA LEU A 52 8.84 -26.92 -3.98
C LEU A 52 7.84 -26.09 -4.79
N LEU A 53 8.00 -24.77 -4.75
CA LEU A 53 7.25 -23.80 -5.57
C LEU A 53 8.16 -23.38 -6.74
N ALA A 54 7.92 -23.94 -7.91
CA ALA A 54 8.72 -23.70 -9.11
C ALA A 54 8.00 -22.74 -10.05
N TYR A 55 8.49 -21.51 -10.14
CA TYR A 55 7.94 -20.43 -10.96
C TYR A 55 8.70 -20.26 -12.28
N GLY A 56 8.02 -19.80 -13.31
CA GLY A 56 8.61 -19.31 -14.56
C GLY A 56 7.87 -19.72 -15.82
N PRO A 57 7.90 -18.85 -16.87
CA PRO A 57 7.19 -19.08 -18.14
C PRO A 57 7.95 -20.00 -19.11
N ALA A 58 9.16 -20.43 -18.76
CA ALA A 58 9.94 -21.39 -19.54
C ALA A 58 9.72 -22.82 -19.00
N THR A 59 9.84 -23.81 -19.88
CA THR A 59 9.91 -25.22 -19.46
C THR A 59 11.18 -25.46 -18.64
N LYS A 60 11.07 -26.23 -17.58
CA LYS A 60 12.18 -26.57 -16.69
C LYS A 60 12.57 -28.03 -16.84
N GLY A 61 13.84 -28.37 -16.58
CA GLY A 61 14.32 -29.75 -16.67
C GLY A 61 13.53 -30.75 -15.82
N MET A 62 12.95 -30.28 -14.72
CA MET A 62 12.09 -31.09 -13.85
C MET A 62 10.72 -31.40 -14.47
N ASP A 63 10.21 -30.59 -15.41
CA ASP A 63 8.87 -30.75 -16.00
C ASP A 63 8.76 -32.12 -16.69
N ALA A 64 9.78 -32.51 -17.46
CA ALA A 64 9.82 -33.81 -18.13
C ALA A 64 9.82 -34.99 -17.14
N ARG A 65 10.56 -34.87 -16.02
CA ARG A 65 10.65 -35.92 -14.99
C ARG A 65 9.33 -36.09 -14.23
N LEU A 66 8.59 -35.00 -14.06
CA LEU A 66 7.28 -35.00 -13.38
C LEU A 66 6.12 -35.28 -14.34
N GLY A 67 6.38 -35.52 -15.64
CA GLY A 67 5.34 -35.73 -16.63
C GLY A 67 4.49 -34.49 -16.92
N ILE A 68 4.99 -33.30 -16.61
CA ILE A 68 4.30 -32.03 -16.84
C ILE A 68 4.31 -31.72 -18.33
N VAL A 69 3.13 -31.47 -18.89
CA VAL A 69 2.95 -31.13 -20.30
C VAL A 69 2.68 -29.63 -20.42
N ALA A 70 3.61 -28.92 -21.04
CA ALA A 70 3.47 -27.49 -21.33
C ALA A 70 2.33 -27.24 -22.33
N GLY A 71 1.55 -26.20 -22.09
CA GLY A 71 0.51 -25.68 -22.97
C GLY A 71 1.00 -24.51 -23.80
N ARG A 72 0.24 -23.40 -23.78
CA ARG A 72 0.50 -22.20 -24.57
C ARG A 72 1.23 -21.14 -23.76
N ARG A 73 2.05 -20.30 -24.44
CA ARG A 73 2.56 -19.07 -23.87
C ARG A 73 1.62 -17.91 -24.14
N ARG A 74 1.46 -17.05 -23.16
CA ARG A 74 0.62 -15.85 -23.21
C ARG A 74 1.40 -14.66 -22.67
N GLN A 75 1.08 -13.48 -23.19
CA GLN A 75 1.51 -12.21 -22.62
C GLN A 75 0.32 -11.65 -21.86
N ARG A 76 0.46 -11.47 -20.56
CA ARG A 76 -0.57 -11.04 -19.62
C ARG A 76 -1.79 -11.99 -19.58
N ALA A 77 -2.28 -12.24 -18.42
CA ALA A 77 -3.48 -13.06 -18.22
C ALA A 77 -4.15 -12.69 -16.90
N THR A 78 -5.42 -13.01 -16.77
CA THR A 78 -6.10 -12.99 -15.47
C THR A 78 -6.40 -14.43 -15.09
N LEU A 79 -5.97 -14.82 -13.89
CA LEU A 79 -6.24 -16.13 -13.34
C LEU A 79 -7.47 -16.06 -12.45
N THR A 80 -8.37 -17.02 -12.60
CA THR A 80 -9.52 -17.20 -11.73
C THR A 80 -9.16 -18.22 -10.66
N GLY A 81 -9.22 -17.82 -9.40
CA GLY A 81 -9.15 -18.69 -8.23
C GLY A 81 -10.52 -18.80 -7.56
N PRO A 82 -10.66 -19.62 -6.50
CA PRO A 82 -11.93 -19.83 -5.80
C PRO A 82 -12.54 -18.50 -5.28
N ASP A 83 -11.70 -17.59 -4.77
CA ASP A 83 -12.16 -16.38 -4.07
C ASP A 83 -11.73 -15.07 -4.71
N SER A 84 -10.93 -15.09 -5.79
CA SER A 84 -10.38 -13.85 -6.36
C SER A 84 -9.83 -14.05 -7.77
N SER A 85 -9.83 -12.97 -8.53
CA SER A 85 -9.06 -12.85 -9.76
C SER A 85 -7.64 -12.41 -9.44
N LEU A 86 -6.64 -13.00 -10.10
CA LEU A 86 -5.23 -12.65 -9.98
C LEU A 86 -4.70 -12.23 -11.36
N PRO A 87 -4.44 -10.95 -11.60
CA PRO A 87 -3.79 -10.51 -12.83
C PRO A 87 -2.31 -10.88 -12.82
N ILE A 88 -1.83 -11.38 -13.96
CA ILE A 88 -0.43 -11.64 -14.27
C ILE A 88 0.00 -10.65 -15.35
N TYR A 89 1.07 -9.89 -15.10
CA TYR A 89 1.52 -8.79 -15.95
C TYR A 89 2.64 -9.20 -16.91
N GLY A 90 3.40 -10.23 -16.54
CA GLY A 90 4.47 -10.82 -17.35
C GLY A 90 3.99 -11.93 -18.28
N GLU A 91 4.96 -12.77 -18.68
CA GLU A 91 4.68 -13.97 -19.47
C GLU A 91 4.07 -15.07 -18.61
N LEU A 92 3.13 -15.82 -19.21
CA LEU A 92 2.51 -16.99 -18.62
C LEU A 92 2.64 -18.20 -19.56
N LEU A 93 3.14 -19.31 -19.04
CA LEU A 93 3.04 -20.64 -19.64
C LEU A 93 1.82 -21.35 -19.03
N THR A 94 0.88 -21.82 -19.85
CA THR A 94 -0.19 -22.70 -19.40
C THR A 94 0.25 -24.16 -19.44
N PHE A 95 -0.51 -25.04 -18.79
CA PHE A 95 -0.23 -26.47 -18.73
C PHE A 95 -1.40 -27.29 -19.26
N ALA A 96 -1.09 -28.34 -20.02
CA ALA A 96 -2.08 -29.23 -20.63
C ALA A 96 -2.30 -30.54 -19.83
N GLY A 97 -1.41 -30.87 -18.88
CA GLY A 97 -1.49 -32.05 -18.05
C GLY A 97 -0.24 -32.35 -17.24
N GLY A 98 -0.28 -33.40 -16.44
CA GLY A 98 0.85 -33.84 -15.61
C GLY A 98 0.64 -33.56 -14.11
N GLY A 99 -0.55 -33.11 -13.69
CA GLY A 99 -0.86 -32.86 -12.30
C GLY A 99 -2.26 -32.28 -12.12
N GLU A 100 -2.58 -31.94 -10.87
CA GLU A 100 -3.80 -31.22 -10.52
C GLU A 100 -3.66 -29.74 -10.90
N GLY A 101 -4.62 -29.21 -11.67
CA GLY A 101 -4.59 -27.81 -12.12
C GLY A 101 -4.77 -26.81 -10.99
N ILE A 102 -3.92 -25.80 -10.94
CA ILE A 102 -4.02 -24.67 -10.01
C ILE A 102 -4.22 -23.38 -10.79
N GLY A 103 -5.28 -22.64 -10.46
CA GLY A 103 -5.60 -21.38 -11.13
C GLY A 103 -5.86 -21.60 -12.63
N CYS A 104 -6.96 -21.10 -13.11
CA CYS A 104 -7.32 -21.21 -14.53
C CYS A 104 -7.24 -19.83 -15.17
N VAL A 105 -6.73 -19.77 -16.40
CA VAL A 105 -6.81 -18.57 -17.22
C VAL A 105 -8.27 -18.29 -17.53
N THR A 106 -8.77 -17.12 -17.15
CA THR A 106 -10.20 -16.75 -17.24
C THR A 106 -10.77 -16.96 -18.64
N GLU A 107 -10.01 -16.64 -19.68
CA GLU A 107 -10.46 -16.66 -21.07
C GLU A 107 -10.47 -18.05 -21.73
N SER A 108 -9.68 -19.01 -21.19
CA SER A 108 -9.46 -20.30 -21.87
C SER A 108 -9.62 -21.52 -20.98
N SER A 109 -9.81 -21.34 -19.68
CA SER A 109 -9.84 -22.40 -18.66
C SER A 109 -8.58 -23.30 -18.63
N GLU A 110 -7.48 -22.88 -19.29
CA GLU A 110 -6.19 -23.57 -19.23
C GLU A 110 -5.56 -23.38 -17.86
N ALA A 111 -4.93 -24.41 -17.29
CA ALA A 111 -4.26 -24.32 -16.00
C ALA A 111 -3.02 -23.43 -16.07
N ALA A 112 -2.91 -22.48 -15.16
CA ALA A 112 -1.76 -21.60 -15.00
C ALA A 112 -0.67 -22.19 -14.09
N GLY A 113 -1.01 -23.23 -13.35
CA GLY A 113 -0.11 -24.00 -12.51
C GLY A 113 -0.58 -25.43 -12.34
N LEU A 114 0.31 -26.30 -11.87
CA LEU A 114 0.04 -27.70 -11.57
C LEU A 114 0.59 -28.05 -10.20
N LYS A 115 -0.17 -28.86 -9.47
CA LYS A 115 0.26 -29.52 -8.24
C LYS A 115 0.55 -30.99 -8.53
N VAL A 116 1.77 -31.42 -8.21
CA VAL A 116 2.21 -32.80 -8.32
C VAL A 116 2.64 -33.26 -6.94
N SER A 117 1.91 -34.23 -6.37
CA SER A 117 2.18 -34.76 -5.03
C SER A 117 2.82 -36.15 -5.12
N SER A 118 3.84 -36.36 -4.30
CA SER A 118 4.55 -37.62 -4.08
C SER A 118 4.60 -37.92 -2.58
N PRO A 119 4.85 -39.15 -2.15
CA PRO A 119 5.03 -39.44 -0.73
C PRO A 119 6.13 -38.55 -0.10
N GLY A 120 5.74 -37.66 0.81
CA GLY A 120 6.65 -36.76 1.53
C GLY A 120 7.05 -35.46 0.80
N SER A 121 6.65 -35.25 -0.46
CA SER A 121 7.01 -34.04 -1.22
C SER A 121 5.87 -33.59 -2.14
N THR A 122 5.66 -32.29 -2.23
CA THR A 122 4.74 -31.65 -3.13
C THR A 122 5.48 -30.64 -4.00
N VAL A 123 5.23 -30.69 -5.30
CA VAL A 123 5.73 -29.69 -6.25
C VAL A 123 4.56 -28.89 -6.79
N ILE A 124 4.62 -27.58 -6.68
CA ILE A 124 3.71 -26.65 -7.33
C ILE A 124 4.48 -25.93 -8.43
N ARG A 125 4.11 -26.21 -9.68
CA ARG A 125 4.70 -25.62 -10.87
C ARG A 125 3.79 -24.51 -11.39
N LEU A 126 4.29 -23.28 -11.36
CA LEU A 126 3.56 -22.08 -11.80
C LEU A 126 4.19 -21.53 -13.08
N GLY A 127 3.35 -21.20 -14.05
CA GLY A 127 3.78 -20.79 -15.39
C GLY A 127 4.19 -19.32 -15.52
N TYR A 128 4.22 -18.56 -14.43
CA TYR A 128 4.68 -17.17 -14.40
C TYR A 128 5.81 -17.01 -13.38
N ASP A 129 6.52 -15.88 -13.42
CA ASP A 129 7.59 -15.58 -12.48
C ASP A 129 7.10 -14.62 -11.39
N LEU A 130 7.12 -15.09 -10.14
CA LEU A 130 6.64 -14.30 -9.00
C LEU A 130 7.42 -12.99 -8.83
N PHE A 131 8.74 -13.03 -8.95
CA PHE A 131 9.57 -11.85 -8.67
C PHE A 131 9.55 -10.86 -9.81
N ASP A 132 9.33 -11.31 -11.05
CA ASP A 132 9.08 -10.40 -12.19
C ASP A 132 7.72 -9.69 -12.01
N GLU A 133 6.67 -10.37 -11.50
CA GLU A 133 5.40 -9.73 -11.13
C GLU A 133 5.57 -8.68 -10.03
N VAL A 134 6.32 -9.01 -8.96
CA VAL A 134 6.63 -8.08 -7.87
C VAL A 134 7.39 -6.86 -8.40
N GLN A 135 8.35 -7.06 -9.30
CA GLN A 135 9.11 -5.97 -9.92
C GLN A 135 8.20 -5.01 -10.67
N VAL A 136 7.27 -5.52 -11.46
CA VAL A 136 6.29 -4.68 -12.19
C VAL A 136 5.43 -3.88 -11.21
N LEU A 137 4.91 -4.54 -10.17
CA LEU A 137 4.03 -3.91 -9.17
C LEU A 137 4.73 -2.78 -8.41
N LEU A 138 5.98 -2.99 -7.98
CA LEU A 138 6.74 -2.02 -7.17
C LEU A 138 7.52 -0.98 -8.00
N SER A 139 7.43 -1.00 -9.32
CA SER A 139 8.05 -0.02 -10.23
C SER A 139 7.02 0.76 -11.05
N VAL A 140 6.41 0.11 -12.04
CA VAL A 140 5.40 0.71 -12.94
C VAL A 140 4.03 0.76 -12.26
N GLY A 141 3.70 -0.29 -11.52
CA GLY A 141 2.41 -0.50 -10.90
C GLY A 141 1.40 -1.16 -11.84
N GLN A 142 0.26 -1.53 -11.29
CA GLN A 142 -0.81 -2.17 -12.05
C GLN A 142 -1.70 -1.14 -12.78
N PRO A 143 -2.35 -1.53 -13.89
CA PRO A 143 -3.22 -0.65 -14.67
C PRO A 143 -4.55 -0.36 -13.95
N LEU A 144 -5.28 0.64 -14.46
CA LEU A 144 -6.49 1.17 -13.83
C LEU A 144 -7.60 0.12 -13.62
N GLU A 145 -7.76 -0.80 -14.57
CA GLU A 145 -8.75 -1.88 -14.51
C GLU A 145 -8.54 -2.82 -13.32
N HIS A 146 -7.30 -2.99 -12.87
CA HIS A 146 -6.94 -3.84 -11.75
C HIS A 146 -6.76 -3.08 -10.43
N ALA A 147 -7.02 -1.78 -10.40
CA ALA A 147 -6.79 -0.94 -9.22
C ALA A 147 -7.45 -1.44 -7.94
N HIS A 148 -8.58 -2.15 -8.06
CA HIS A 148 -9.33 -2.70 -6.93
C HIS A 148 -8.75 -3.99 -6.35
N ILE A 149 -7.74 -4.60 -7.01
CA ILE A 149 -7.17 -5.90 -6.66
C ILE A 149 -5.88 -5.69 -5.87
N PRO A 150 -5.78 -6.15 -4.62
CA PRO A 150 -4.52 -6.16 -3.86
C PRO A 150 -3.66 -7.34 -4.31
N THR A 151 -3.11 -7.27 -5.52
CA THR A 151 -2.46 -8.37 -6.25
C THR A 151 -1.35 -9.01 -5.44
N LEU A 152 -0.53 -8.21 -4.76
CA LEU A 152 0.61 -8.69 -3.99
C LEU A 152 0.17 -9.44 -2.73
N GLU A 153 -0.85 -8.94 -2.03
CA GLU A 153 -1.44 -9.64 -0.88
C GLU A 153 -2.07 -10.98 -1.28
N ILE A 154 -2.61 -11.08 -2.51
CA ILE A 154 -3.13 -12.35 -3.04
C ILE A 154 -1.99 -13.33 -3.27
N HIS A 155 -0.86 -12.92 -3.86
CA HIS A 155 0.32 -13.78 -3.99
C HIS A 155 0.84 -14.26 -2.63
N ILE A 156 0.95 -13.37 -1.63
CA ILE A 156 1.38 -13.72 -0.28
C ILE A 156 0.41 -14.73 0.36
N ARG A 157 -0.90 -14.51 0.19
CA ARG A 157 -1.91 -15.44 0.70
C ARG A 157 -1.79 -16.82 0.08
N MET A 158 -1.66 -16.90 -1.25
CA MET A 158 -1.49 -18.18 -1.95
C MET A 158 -0.25 -18.94 -1.47
N LEU A 159 0.89 -18.25 -1.30
CA LEU A 159 2.10 -18.84 -0.74
C LEU A 159 1.87 -19.40 0.67
N ARG A 160 1.21 -18.62 1.53
CA ARG A 160 0.87 -19.04 2.88
C ARG A 160 0.00 -20.29 2.90
N GLU A 161 -1.05 -20.33 2.09
CA GLU A 161 -1.97 -21.46 1.97
C GLU A 161 -1.21 -22.72 1.51
N TRP A 162 -0.39 -22.65 0.48
CA TRP A 162 0.38 -23.81 0.00
C TRP A 162 1.40 -24.33 1.00
N ILE A 163 2.06 -23.43 1.77
CA ILE A 163 3.00 -23.81 2.83
C ILE A 163 2.27 -24.56 3.95
N LEU A 164 1.11 -24.08 4.34
CA LEU A 164 0.30 -24.72 5.38
C LEU A 164 -0.28 -26.05 4.93
N ASP A 165 -0.76 -26.16 3.68
CA ASP A 165 -1.26 -27.38 3.08
C ASP A 165 -0.19 -28.47 2.96
N ALA A 166 1.08 -28.06 2.81
CA ALA A 166 2.23 -28.98 2.85
C ALA A 166 2.61 -29.41 4.30
N GLY A 167 1.80 -29.05 5.29
CA GLY A 167 2.02 -29.44 6.70
C GLY A 167 3.14 -28.66 7.38
N THR A 168 3.59 -27.53 6.82
CA THR A 168 4.65 -26.68 7.40
C THR A 168 4.04 -25.50 8.14
N PRO A 169 4.23 -25.34 9.45
CA PRO A 169 3.79 -24.16 10.18
C PRO A 169 4.55 -22.92 9.69
N LEU A 170 3.89 -21.76 9.71
CA LEU A 170 4.46 -20.52 9.21
C LEU A 170 4.50 -19.46 10.31
N LEU A 171 5.66 -18.83 10.47
CA LEU A 171 5.86 -17.67 11.30
C LEU A 171 5.82 -16.41 10.42
N GLU A 172 5.05 -15.39 10.81
CA GLU A 172 4.93 -14.15 10.08
C GLU A 172 4.86 -12.95 11.03
N ILE A 173 5.38 -11.80 10.61
CA ILE A 173 5.09 -10.51 11.23
C ILE A 173 4.17 -9.76 10.26
N PRO A 174 2.84 -9.86 10.40
CA PRO A 174 1.91 -9.21 9.49
C PRO A 174 2.01 -7.69 9.56
N PRO A 175 1.59 -6.94 8.51
CA PRO A 175 1.60 -5.47 8.50
C PRO A 175 0.41 -4.90 9.31
N ILE A 176 0.21 -5.41 10.52
CA ILE A 176 -0.92 -5.09 11.38
C ILE A 176 -0.40 -4.75 12.77
N PRO A 177 -0.54 -3.50 13.24
CA PRO A 177 -0.16 -3.12 14.59
C PRO A 177 -0.96 -3.89 15.67
N GLY A 178 -0.32 -4.15 16.80
CA GLY A 178 -0.97 -4.81 17.92
C GLY A 178 -2.18 -4.02 18.43
N GLY A 179 -3.30 -4.70 18.63
CA GLY A 179 -4.56 -4.07 19.06
C GLY A 179 -5.40 -3.44 17.95
N HIS A 180 -4.94 -3.48 16.69
CA HIS A 180 -5.65 -2.85 15.56
C HIS A 180 -5.83 -3.83 14.41
N SER A 181 -6.79 -3.54 13.51
CA SER A 181 -7.03 -4.36 12.31
C SER A 181 -6.21 -3.91 11.11
N PHE A 182 -5.99 -2.60 10.97
CA PHE A 182 -5.19 -1.97 9.91
C PHE A 182 -4.81 -0.54 10.32
N ILE A 183 -4.11 0.17 9.44
CA ILE A 183 -3.64 1.54 9.63
C ILE A 183 -4.43 2.49 8.74
N ALA A 184 -4.80 3.68 9.23
CA ALA A 184 -5.31 4.78 8.42
C ALA A 184 -4.38 5.99 8.52
N CYS A 185 -4.01 6.55 7.37
CA CYS A 185 -3.20 7.74 7.27
C CYS A 185 -4.00 8.84 6.56
N LEU A 186 -4.26 9.93 7.29
CA LEU A 186 -5.02 11.07 6.77
C LEU A 186 -4.04 12.10 6.22
N THR A 187 -4.23 12.51 4.96
CA THR A 187 -3.32 13.42 4.29
C THR A 187 -4.08 14.48 3.49
N HIS A 188 -3.49 15.67 3.38
CA HIS A 188 -4.05 16.81 2.66
C HIS A 188 -3.00 17.42 1.75
N ASP A 189 -3.32 17.52 0.47
CA ASP A 189 -2.56 18.31 -0.49
C ASP A 189 -3.17 19.71 -0.53
N ILE A 190 -2.38 20.70 -0.17
CA ILE A 190 -2.82 22.09 -0.13
C ILE A 190 -2.44 22.75 -1.45
N ASP A 191 -3.38 22.74 -2.40
CA ASP A 191 -3.21 23.34 -3.73
C ASP A 191 -3.65 24.81 -3.75
N PHE A 192 -4.60 25.16 -2.89
CA PHE A 192 -5.24 26.47 -2.82
C PHE A 192 -5.43 26.89 -1.37
N VAL A 193 -5.16 28.14 -1.07
CA VAL A 193 -5.34 28.70 0.24
C VAL A 193 -6.27 29.90 0.15
N GLY A 194 -7.57 29.60 0.13
CA GLY A 194 -8.59 30.62 0.04
C GLY A 194 -8.90 31.13 -1.38
N ILE A 195 -10.16 31.44 -1.63
CA ILE A 195 -10.62 32.00 -2.91
C ILE A 195 -10.16 33.45 -3.12
N ARG A 196 -9.81 34.16 -2.04
CA ARG A 196 -9.30 35.54 -2.12
C ARG A 196 -8.01 35.65 -2.92
N ASN A 197 -7.21 34.59 -2.99
CA ASN A 197 -5.98 34.56 -3.78
C ASN A 197 -6.25 34.37 -5.28
N HIS A 198 -7.52 34.20 -5.68
CA HIS A 198 -7.95 33.86 -7.04
C HIS A 198 -8.95 34.91 -7.59
N CYS A 199 -8.56 36.19 -7.61
CA CYS A 199 -9.41 37.25 -8.09
C CYS A 199 -9.39 37.35 -9.64
N LEU A 200 -10.54 37.14 -10.29
CA LEU A 200 -10.74 37.24 -11.76
C LEU A 200 -9.91 36.24 -12.59
N ASP A 201 -9.39 35.20 -11.97
CA ASP A 201 -8.66 34.12 -12.62
C ASP A 201 -9.56 32.95 -13.04
N HIS A 202 -8.98 31.95 -13.70
CA HIS A 202 -9.69 30.75 -14.13
C HIS A 202 -10.28 29.93 -12.94
N SER A 203 -9.67 30.01 -11.74
CA SER A 203 -10.11 29.29 -10.54
C SER A 203 -11.40 29.88 -10.00
N MET A 204 -11.47 31.23 -9.92
CA MET A 204 -12.68 31.95 -9.54
C MET A 204 -13.83 31.71 -10.52
N TRP A 205 -13.57 31.86 -11.84
CA TRP A 205 -14.62 31.61 -12.84
C TRP A 205 -15.07 30.14 -12.84
N GLY A 206 -14.14 29.21 -12.63
CA GLY A 206 -14.45 27.79 -12.43
C GLY A 206 -15.33 27.54 -11.20
N PHE A 207 -15.07 28.24 -10.09
CA PHE A 207 -15.94 28.20 -8.91
C PHE A 207 -17.35 28.73 -9.23
N VAL A 208 -17.46 29.92 -9.82
CA VAL A 208 -18.75 30.51 -10.18
C VAL A 208 -19.58 29.56 -11.04
N TYR A 209 -18.95 28.99 -12.08
CA TYR A 209 -19.60 28.01 -12.95
C TYR A 209 -20.11 26.79 -12.16
N ARG A 210 -19.25 26.19 -11.32
CA ARG A 210 -19.64 25.00 -10.52
C ARG A 210 -20.73 25.32 -9.51
N ALA A 211 -20.61 26.47 -8.84
CA ALA A 211 -21.58 26.87 -7.80
C ALA A 211 -22.93 27.30 -8.37
N THR A 212 -23.02 27.71 -9.64
CA THR A 212 -24.25 28.15 -10.29
C THR A 212 -24.79 27.10 -11.26
N VAL A 213 -24.26 27.04 -12.46
CA VAL A 213 -24.70 26.13 -13.53
C VAL A 213 -24.47 24.68 -13.18
N GLY A 214 -23.26 24.35 -12.68
CA GLY A 214 -22.90 22.99 -12.28
C GLY A 214 -23.79 22.47 -11.14
N ALA A 215 -24.06 23.30 -10.14
CA ALA A 215 -24.93 22.94 -9.02
C ALA A 215 -26.37 22.70 -9.49
N LEU A 216 -26.89 23.55 -10.42
CA LEU A 216 -28.22 23.32 -11.01
C LEU A 216 -28.28 22.00 -11.80
N GLN A 217 -27.25 21.71 -12.60
CA GLN A 217 -27.17 20.44 -13.34
C GLN A 217 -27.14 19.23 -12.40
N ASN A 218 -26.37 19.30 -11.31
CA ASN A 218 -26.31 18.24 -10.32
C ASN A 218 -27.63 18.06 -9.56
N PHE A 219 -28.34 19.14 -9.29
CA PHE A 219 -29.68 19.09 -8.71
C PHE A 219 -30.67 18.40 -9.66
N LEU A 220 -30.71 18.80 -10.95
CA LEU A 220 -31.58 18.20 -11.95
C LEU A 220 -31.28 16.71 -12.19
N ARG A 221 -30.03 16.28 -11.99
CA ARG A 221 -29.61 14.87 -12.00
C ARG A 221 -29.88 14.13 -10.70
N GLY A 222 -30.44 14.77 -9.68
CA GLY A 222 -30.68 14.18 -8.37
C GLY A 222 -29.43 13.92 -7.52
N ARG A 223 -28.28 14.49 -7.91
CA ARG A 223 -26.99 14.30 -7.19
C ARG A 223 -26.85 15.16 -5.93
N ILE A 224 -27.51 16.30 -5.87
CA ILE A 224 -27.52 17.19 -4.70
C ILE A 224 -28.95 17.59 -4.33
N SER A 225 -29.15 17.89 -3.04
CA SER A 225 -30.44 18.37 -2.51
C SER A 225 -30.67 19.85 -2.84
N TRP A 226 -31.93 20.29 -2.73
CA TRP A 226 -32.28 21.71 -2.82
C TRP A 226 -31.47 22.58 -1.84
N THR A 227 -31.24 22.09 -0.64
CA THR A 227 -30.46 22.80 0.39
C THR A 227 -29.01 23.04 -0.06
N ARG A 228 -28.37 22.03 -0.66
CA ARG A 228 -27.02 22.16 -1.21
C ARG A 228 -26.98 23.09 -2.42
N LEU A 229 -27.98 23.04 -3.32
CA LEU A 229 -28.09 23.96 -4.44
C LEU A 229 -28.18 25.41 -3.96
N PHE A 230 -29.06 25.68 -2.98
CA PHE A 230 -29.20 27.03 -2.41
C PHE A 230 -27.90 27.51 -1.73
N LYS A 231 -27.24 26.66 -0.96
CA LYS A 231 -25.94 26.98 -0.36
C LYS A 231 -24.90 27.36 -1.42
N SER A 232 -24.81 26.63 -2.54
CA SER A 232 -23.91 26.93 -3.64
C SER A 232 -24.20 28.32 -4.23
N TRP A 233 -25.47 28.65 -4.48
CA TRP A 233 -25.86 29.96 -5.04
C TRP A 233 -25.56 31.10 -4.08
N VAL A 234 -25.84 30.92 -2.79
CA VAL A 234 -25.51 31.92 -1.76
C VAL A 234 -24.01 32.16 -1.70
N SER A 235 -23.20 31.09 -1.81
CA SER A 235 -21.74 31.21 -1.80
C SER A 235 -21.24 31.98 -3.04
N ALA A 236 -21.79 31.72 -4.22
CA ALA A 236 -21.46 32.50 -5.42
C ALA A 236 -21.85 33.97 -5.28
N ALA A 237 -23.02 34.25 -4.73
CA ALA A 237 -23.50 35.63 -4.48
C ALA A 237 -22.68 36.34 -3.39
N SER A 238 -22.11 35.63 -2.44
CA SER A 238 -21.29 36.19 -1.36
C SER A 238 -19.86 36.56 -1.76
N LEU A 239 -19.39 36.18 -2.96
CA LEU A 239 -18.03 36.44 -3.42
C LEU A 239 -17.55 37.87 -3.23
N PRO A 240 -18.31 38.95 -3.58
CA PRO A 240 -17.85 40.30 -3.33
C PRO A 240 -17.57 40.61 -1.86
N LEU A 241 -18.38 40.04 -0.95
CA LEU A 241 -18.19 40.19 0.49
C LEU A 241 -16.96 39.42 1.00
N VAL A 242 -16.70 38.22 0.41
CA VAL A 242 -15.50 37.43 0.70
C VAL A 242 -14.24 38.18 0.27
N TYR A 243 -14.22 38.74 -0.95
CA TYR A 243 -13.09 39.54 -1.44
C TYR A 243 -12.90 40.85 -0.65
N ALA A 244 -13.99 41.48 -0.19
CA ALA A 244 -13.92 42.66 0.67
C ALA A 244 -13.46 42.34 2.12
N GLY A 245 -13.33 41.06 2.49
CA GLY A 245 -12.97 40.66 3.84
C GLY A 245 -14.13 40.67 4.84
N TRP A 246 -15.37 40.94 4.38
CA TRP A 246 -16.57 41.03 5.23
C TRP A 246 -17.25 39.68 5.46
N ALA A 247 -16.93 38.66 4.65
CA ALA A 247 -17.38 37.29 4.84
C ALA A 247 -16.17 36.36 4.91
N ARG A 248 -16.35 35.21 5.60
CA ARG A 248 -15.33 34.16 5.69
C ARG A 248 -15.00 33.60 4.32
N ASP A 249 -13.72 33.30 4.10
CA ASP A 249 -13.26 32.58 2.92
C ASP A 249 -13.63 31.10 3.07
N PHE A 250 -14.50 30.61 2.19
CA PHE A 250 -15.03 29.27 2.25
C PHE A 250 -14.07 28.20 1.64
N TRP A 251 -12.93 28.61 1.07
CA TRP A 251 -11.87 27.71 0.63
C TRP A 251 -10.70 27.67 1.62
N GLU A 252 -10.75 28.38 2.74
CA GLU A 252 -9.77 28.28 3.78
C GLU A 252 -9.93 26.91 4.48
N PRO A 253 -8.93 25.96 4.36
CA PRO A 253 -9.15 24.57 4.73
C PRO A 253 -8.82 24.25 6.19
N PHE A 254 -7.86 24.95 6.78
CA PHE A 254 -7.12 24.49 7.96
C PHE A 254 -8.03 24.32 9.18
N GLU A 255 -8.84 25.31 9.50
CA GLU A 255 -9.74 25.24 10.66
C GLU A 255 -10.77 24.11 10.50
N TRP A 256 -11.31 23.92 9.29
CA TRP A 256 -12.29 22.88 9.02
C TRP A 256 -11.71 21.47 9.23
N TYR A 257 -10.50 21.22 8.72
CA TYR A 257 -9.83 19.93 8.89
C TYR A 257 -9.45 19.70 10.36
N LEU A 258 -8.84 20.71 11.03
CA LEU A 258 -8.45 20.61 12.43
C LEU A 258 -9.63 20.28 13.37
N GLU A 259 -10.83 20.78 13.09
CA GLU A 259 -12.03 20.44 13.86
C GLU A 259 -12.61 19.07 13.47
N THR A 260 -12.63 18.74 12.17
CA THR A 260 -13.14 17.44 11.67
C THR A 260 -12.29 16.27 12.16
N GLU A 261 -10.98 16.45 12.21
CA GLU A 261 -9.97 15.44 12.55
C GLU A 261 -9.47 15.54 13.98
N LYS A 262 -10.17 16.28 14.82
CA LYS A 262 -9.78 16.52 16.21
C LYS A 262 -9.37 15.23 16.92
N GLY A 263 -8.13 15.25 17.46
CA GLY A 263 -7.52 14.12 18.16
C GLY A 263 -6.93 13.03 17.26
N LEU A 264 -6.90 13.23 15.94
CA LEU A 264 -6.23 12.32 15.00
C LEU A 264 -4.94 12.95 14.48
N PRO A 265 -3.88 12.13 14.28
CA PRO A 265 -2.68 12.56 13.58
C PRO A 265 -2.97 12.73 12.08
N THR A 266 -2.45 13.79 11.50
CA THR A 266 -2.67 14.16 10.09
C THR A 266 -1.40 14.72 9.46
N THR A 267 -1.30 14.65 8.13
CA THR A 267 -0.17 15.14 7.35
C THR A 267 -0.64 16.12 6.29
N TYR A 268 0.00 17.29 6.22
CA TYR A 268 -0.26 18.33 5.22
C TYR A 268 0.93 18.47 4.30
N PHE A 269 0.73 18.34 2.99
CA PHE A 269 1.75 18.60 1.98
C PHE A 269 1.57 20.02 1.43
N LEU A 270 2.61 20.85 1.57
CA LEU A 270 2.60 22.28 1.26
C LEU A 270 3.46 22.59 0.04
N ILE A 271 3.01 23.53 -0.78
CA ILE A 271 3.74 23.99 -1.98
C ILE A 271 4.98 24.81 -1.56
N PRO A 272 6.18 24.46 -2.06
CA PRO A 272 7.40 25.19 -1.73
C PRO A 272 7.55 26.52 -2.47
N PHE A 273 7.04 26.65 -3.70
CA PHE A 273 7.23 27.82 -4.55
C PHE A 273 5.95 28.17 -5.35
N LYS A 274 5.38 29.35 -5.13
CA LYS A 274 4.25 29.86 -5.89
C LYS A 274 4.62 30.25 -7.31
N GLY A 275 3.63 30.22 -8.21
CA GLY A 275 3.76 30.63 -9.60
C GLY A 275 4.60 29.69 -10.48
N ARG A 276 5.07 28.56 -9.96
CA ARG A 276 5.87 27.60 -10.70
C ARG A 276 5.02 26.38 -11.11
N PRO A 277 4.76 26.17 -12.40
CA PRO A 277 4.06 24.97 -12.84
C PRO A 277 4.94 23.71 -12.82
N GLY A 278 6.26 23.89 -12.79
CA GLY A 278 7.26 22.85 -12.96
C GLY A 278 7.71 22.69 -14.41
N GLU A 279 8.81 21.96 -14.58
CA GLU A 279 9.38 21.58 -15.87
C GLU A 279 8.89 20.20 -16.30
N ASN A 280 8.95 19.91 -17.60
CA ASN A 280 8.60 18.60 -18.16
C ASN A 280 7.19 18.09 -17.82
N VAL A 281 6.28 18.98 -17.42
CA VAL A 281 4.90 18.60 -17.06
C VAL A 281 4.17 18.16 -18.33
N PRO A 282 3.63 16.94 -18.39
CA PRO A 282 2.94 16.43 -19.57
C PRO A 282 1.59 17.12 -19.81
N GLY A 283 1.24 17.30 -21.09
CA GLY A 283 -0.08 17.74 -21.53
C GLY A 283 -0.24 19.24 -21.73
N PRO A 284 -1.38 19.65 -22.32
CA PRO A 284 -1.59 21.03 -22.80
C PRO A 284 -1.90 22.04 -21.69
N HIS A 285 -2.11 21.59 -20.47
CA HIS A 285 -2.54 22.43 -19.33
C HIS A 285 -1.47 22.54 -18.22
N ALA A 286 -0.21 22.32 -18.55
CA ALA A 286 0.91 22.38 -17.61
C ALA A 286 0.92 23.67 -16.75
N SER A 287 0.61 24.82 -17.34
CA SER A 287 0.55 26.11 -16.62
C SER A 287 -0.48 26.17 -15.49
N ARG A 288 -1.53 25.33 -15.54
CA ARG A 288 -2.54 25.26 -14.47
C ARG A 288 -2.05 24.60 -13.19
N ARG A 289 -0.88 23.97 -13.24
CA ARG A 289 -0.23 23.37 -12.06
C ARG A 289 0.39 24.42 -11.14
N ALA A 290 0.65 25.64 -11.63
CA ALA A 290 1.14 26.73 -10.81
C ALA A 290 0.11 27.16 -9.77
N THR A 291 0.54 27.25 -8.51
CA THR A 291 -0.31 27.67 -7.38
C THR A 291 -0.14 29.17 -7.11
N ALA A 292 -1.15 29.80 -6.48
CA ALA A 292 -1.11 31.21 -6.15
C ALA A 292 -0.44 31.50 -4.78
N TYR A 293 -0.02 30.48 -4.06
CA TYR A 293 0.61 30.57 -2.75
C TYR A 293 1.86 29.70 -2.68
N ASP A 294 2.72 29.93 -1.71
CA ASP A 294 3.74 29.01 -1.22
C ASP A 294 3.77 29.00 0.32
N VAL A 295 4.59 28.13 0.90
CA VAL A 295 4.67 27.93 2.34
C VAL A 295 5.02 29.21 3.10
N SER A 296 5.73 30.16 2.49
CA SER A 296 6.10 31.43 3.13
C SER A 296 4.92 32.39 3.35
N ASP A 297 3.82 32.16 2.64
CA ASP A 297 2.57 32.91 2.81
C ASP A 297 1.74 32.39 4.02
N LEU A 298 2.17 31.28 4.67
CA LEU A 298 1.41 30.55 5.68
C LEU A 298 2.09 30.50 7.09
N PRO A 299 2.78 31.52 7.58
CA PRO A 299 3.53 31.41 8.85
C PRO A 299 2.61 31.13 10.06
N HIS A 300 1.42 31.71 10.07
CA HIS A 300 0.45 31.49 11.13
C HIS A 300 -0.15 30.08 11.06
N GLN A 301 -0.55 29.64 9.87
CA GLN A 301 -1.17 28.33 9.65
C GLN A 301 -0.18 27.20 9.97
N THR A 302 1.06 27.28 9.51
CA THR A 302 2.10 26.29 9.80
C THR A 302 2.39 26.21 11.31
N GLU A 303 2.41 27.35 12.02
CA GLU A 303 2.56 27.35 13.48
C GLU A 303 1.37 26.68 14.19
N VAL A 304 0.14 26.95 13.75
CA VAL A 304 -1.08 26.34 14.30
C VAL A 304 -1.07 24.83 14.06
N LEU A 305 -0.77 24.37 12.85
CA LEU A 305 -0.68 22.96 12.50
C LEU A 305 0.35 22.23 13.35
N ARG A 306 1.57 22.80 13.50
CA ARG A 306 2.62 22.24 14.35
C ARG A 306 2.21 22.13 15.81
N LYS A 307 1.60 23.20 16.37
CA LYS A 307 1.08 23.18 17.75
C LYS A 307 0.00 22.12 17.97
N ARG A 308 -0.73 21.75 16.94
CA ARG A 308 -1.73 20.68 16.96
C ARG A 308 -1.13 19.28 16.72
N GLY A 309 0.20 19.20 16.48
CA GLY A 309 0.90 17.94 16.24
C GLY A 309 0.69 17.37 14.84
N CYS A 310 0.27 18.20 13.87
CA CYS A 310 0.18 17.80 12.47
C CYS A 310 1.59 17.73 11.86
N GLU A 311 1.82 16.77 10.99
CA GLU A 311 3.00 16.64 10.17
C GLU A 311 2.91 17.56 8.95
N LEU A 312 4.05 18.17 8.57
CA LEU A 312 4.16 19.04 7.40
C LEU A 312 5.19 18.46 6.43
N GLY A 313 4.78 18.24 5.18
CA GLY A 313 5.61 17.70 4.10
C GLY A 313 5.63 18.61 2.87
N VAL A 314 6.40 18.20 1.87
CA VAL A 314 6.51 18.89 0.58
C VAL A 314 5.42 18.43 -0.39
N HIS A 315 4.65 19.37 -0.96
CA HIS A 315 3.89 19.12 -2.18
C HIS A 315 4.75 19.48 -3.38
N GLY A 316 5.46 18.47 -3.93
CA GLY A 316 6.62 18.64 -4.81
C GLY A 316 6.26 19.17 -6.19
N ILE A 317 7.14 20.00 -6.75
CA ILE A 317 6.97 20.60 -8.08
C ILE A 317 7.85 19.87 -9.11
N ASP A 318 9.16 19.87 -8.94
CA ASP A 318 10.15 19.32 -9.87
C ASP A 318 11.05 18.24 -9.27
N ALA A 319 10.84 17.91 -7.99
CA ALA A 319 11.62 16.90 -7.28
C ALA A 319 11.58 15.50 -7.94
N TRP A 320 10.52 15.21 -8.71
CA TRP A 320 10.35 13.93 -9.39
C TRP A 320 11.41 13.61 -10.45
N HIS A 321 12.04 14.65 -11.06
CA HIS A 321 13.02 14.49 -12.13
C HIS A 321 14.36 15.18 -11.87
N SER A 322 14.50 15.91 -10.74
CA SER A 322 15.72 16.66 -10.41
C SER A 322 16.00 16.64 -8.91
N ALA A 323 17.08 15.97 -8.51
CA ALA A 323 17.48 15.91 -7.11
C ALA A 323 17.86 17.29 -6.53
N ASP A 324 18.48 18.16 -7.31
CA ASP A 324 18.86 19.51 -6.85
C ASP A 324 17.63 20.37 -6.60
N LYS A 325 16.65 20.36 -7.53
CA LYS A 325 15.37 21.05 -7.32
C LYS A 325 14.60 20.45 -6.16
N GLY A 326 14.60 19.11 -6.03
CA GLY A 326 14.00 18.42 -4.91
C GLY A 326 14.61 18.84 -3.57
N ARG A 327 15.93 19.04 -3.52
CA ARG A 327 16.61 19.57 -2.33
C ARG A 327 16.22 21.01 -2.02
N ASP A 328 16.10 21.87 -3.04
CA ASP A 328 15.65 23.26 -2.86
C ASP A 328 14.21 23.30 -2.33
N GLU A 329 13.32 22.47 -2.86
CA GLU A 329 11.94 22.33 -2.39
C GLU A 329 11.89 21.85 -0.93
N LEU A 330 12.69 20.84 -0.58
CA LEU A 330 12.81 20.32 0.78
C LEU A 330 13.33 21.40 1.75
N MET A 331 14.43 22.07 1.40
CA MET A 331 15.02 23.11 2.24
C MET A 331 14.08 24.29 2.46
N THR A 332 13.27 24.65 1.47
CA THR A 332 12.27 25.73 1.59
C THR A 332 11.20 25.37 2.62
N ILE A 333 10.67 24.16 2.59
CA ILE A 333 9.70 23.70 3.60
C ILE A 333 10.36 23.57 4.97
N ALA A 334 11.57 22.99 5.05
CA ALA A 334 12.31 22.85 6.30
C ALA A 334 12.56 24.19 6.99
N ALA A 335 12.94 25.22 6.23
CA ALA A 335 13.21 26.56 6.77
C ALA A 335 11.99 27.22 7.43
N VAL A 336 10.79 26.96 6.90
CA VAL A 336 9.54 27.54 7.43
C VAL A 336 8.95 26.65 8.54
N THR A 337 9.02 25.33 8.40
CA THR A 337 8.39 24.41 9.34
C THR A 337 9.27 24.02 10.51
N GLY A 338 10.60 24.09 10.35
CA GLY A 338 11.57 23.60 11.32
C GLY A 338 11.66 22.09 11.41
N GLU A 339 11.04 21.34 10.47
CA GLU A 339 11.10 19.89 10.42
C GLU A 339 12.45 19.42 9.86
N SER A 340 13.02 18.36 10.45
CA SER A 340 14.30 17.78 10.03
C SER A 340 14.13 16.52 9.17
N SER A 341 12.98 15.87 9.24
CA SER A 341 12.66 14.64 8.49
C SER A 341 11.37 14.88 7.72
N ILE A 342 11.49 15.15 6.43
CA ILE A 342 10.41 15.65 5.60
C ILE A 342 10.07 14.65 4.52
N GLY A 343 8.79 14.28 4.43
CA GLY A 343 8.24 13.49 3.34
C GLY A 343 7.76 14.35 2.18
N ILE A 344 7.50 13.70 1.05
CA ILE A 344 7.02 14.35 -0.16
C ILE A 344 5.79 13.63 -0.73
N ARG A 345 4.93 14.41 -1.38
CA ARG A 345 3.97 13.95 -2.39
C ARG A 345 4.05 14.88 -3.57
N MET A 346 4.28 14.33 -4.76
CA MET A 346 4.39 15.14 -5.97
C MET A 346 3.02 15.68 -6.39
N HIS A 347 2.96 16.99 -6.63
CA HIS A 347 1.79 17.65 -7.18
C HIS A 347 1.39 17.00 -8.52
N TRP A 348 0.13 16.61 -8.67
CA TRP A 348 -0.43 15.81 -9.76
C TRP A 348 0.12 14.37 -9.84
N LEU A 349 0.76 13.87 -8.78
CA LEU A 349 1.35 12.55 -8.70
C LEU A 349 2.34 12.27 -9.86
N LEU A 350 3.10 13.30 -10.30
CA LEU A 350 4.09 13.16 -11.37
C LEU A 350 5.25 12.29 -10.91
N ARG A 351 5.59 11.32 -11.74
CA ARG A 351 6.69 10.38 -11.50
C ARG A 351 7.13 9.70 -12.79
N ASP A 352 8.36 9.24 -12.79
CA ASP A 352 8.96 8.35 -13.79
C ASP A 352 9.73 7.19 -13.12
N ALA A 353 10.50 6.44 -13.89
CA ALA A 353 11.27 5.31 -13.38
C ALA A 353 12.40 5.73 -12.42
N ASP A 354 12.97 6.92 -12.62
CA ASP A 354 14.11 7.43 -11.86
C ASP A 354 13.67 8.24 -10.62
N THR A 355 12.39 8.57 -10.49
CA THR A 355 11.85 9.36 -9.37
C THR A 355 12.27 8.83 -8.01
N PRO A 356 12.21 7.51 -7.69
CA PRO A 356 12.59 7.02 -6.38
C PRO A 356 14.05 7.34 -6.01
N SER A 357 14.99 7.11 -6.94
CA SER A 357 16.39 7.43 -6.73
C SER A 357 16.64 8.94 -6.65
N THR A 358 15.92 9.73 -7.44
CA THR A 358 16.00 11.20 -7.44
C THR A 358 15.56 11.78 -6.12
N LEU A 359 14.44 11.32 -5.56
CA LEU A 359 13.93 11.75 -4.26
C LEU A 359 14.85 11.33 -3.11
N GLU A 360 15.43 10.12 -3.17
CA GLU A 360 16.41 9.65 -2.20
C GLU A 360 17.66 10.54 -2.20
N LEU A 361 18.18 10.88 -3.38
CA LEU A 361 19.34 11.79 -3.54
C LEU A 361 19.03 13.22 -3.08
N ALA A 362 17.79 13.68 -3.23
CA ALA A 362 17.35 14.97 -2.69
C ALA A 362 17.30 15.00 -1.17
N GLY A 363 17.17 13.83 -0.51
CA GLY A 363 17.20 13.69 0.95
C GLY A 363 15.82 13.57 1.60
N TYR A 364 14.78 13.24 0.85
CA TYR A 364 13.45 13.02 1.41
C TYR A 364 13.38 11.80 2.33
N ALA A 365 12.60 11.92 3.39
CA ALA A 365 12.43 10.86 4.36
C ALA A 365 11.56 9.71 3.83
N TYR A 366 10.55 10.02 3.03
CA TYR A 366 9.66 9.09 2.36
C TYR A 366 8.98 9.77 1.18
N ASP A 367 8.42 8.98 0.26
CA ASP A 367 7.53 9.42 -0.81
C ASP A 367 6.09 8.94 -0.54
N SER A 368 5.09 9.68 -1.00
CA SER A 368 3.67 9.27 -1.00
C SER A 368 2.99 9.57 -2.33
N THR A 369 3.74 9.44 -3.42
CA THR A 369 3.29 9.77 -4.77
C THR A 369 2.63 8.59 -5.49
N PHE A 370 2.95 7.35 -5.09
CA PHE A 370 2.52 6.15 -5.81
C PHE A 370 1.03 5.87 -5.61
N GLY A 371 0.20 6.52 -6.42
CA GLY A 371 -1.24 6.40 -6.44
C GLY A 371 -1.80 6.69 -7.83
N TYR A 372 -3.11 6.61 -7.97
CA TYR A 372 -3.81 6.92 -9.20
C TYR A 372 -4.44 8.30 -9.14
N ASN A 373 -4.38 9.03 -10.24
CA ASN A 373 -5.19 10.23 -10.44
C ASN A 373 -6.62 9.89 -10.87
N GLU A 374 -6.82 8.82 -11.62
CA GLU A 374 -8.05 8.49 -12.34
C GLU A 374 -9.01 7.62 -11.53
N THR A 375 -8.49 6.87 -10.54
CA THR A 375 -9.24 5.90 -9.75
C THR A 375 -8.69 5.81 -8.33
N VAL A 376 -9.32 4.99 -7.50
CA VAL A 376 -8.87 4.65 -6.14
C VAL A 376 -8.52 3.17 -6.08
N GLY A 377 -7.51 2.80 -5.28
CA GLY A 377 -7.08 1.42 -5.13
C GLY A 377 -5.57 1.25 -4.96
N TYR A 378 -5.07 0.09 -5.35
CA TYR A 378 -3.72 -0.40 -5.09
C TYR A 378 -2.83 -0.28 -6.33
N ARG A 379 -2.19 0.86 -6.57
CA ARG A 379 -1.31 1.01 -7.74
C ARG A 379 -0.10 0.07 -7.68
N ALA A 380 0.47 -0.14 -6.51
CA ALA A 380 1.54 -1.11 -6.27
C ALA A 380 1.05 -2.54 -6.02
N GLY A 381 -0.25 -2.83 -6.19
CA GLY A 381 -0.83 -4.12 -5.83
C GLY A 381 -0.78 -4.45 -4.35
N THR A 382 -0.38 -3.51 -3.49
CA THR A 382 -0.23 -3.69 -2.05
C THR A 382 -0.80 -2.52 -1.25
N SER A 383 -1.23 -2.80 -0.04
CA SER A 383 -1.60 -1.83 1.00
C SER A 383 -0.45 -1.57 2.00
N GLN A 384 0.75 -2.07 1.76
CA GLN A 384 1.88 -1.91 2.66
C GLN A 384 2.82 -0.80 2.20
N VAL A 385 3.53 -0.20 3.15
CA VAL A 385 4.72 0.61 2.85
C VAL A 385 5.78 -0.30 2.24
N PHE A 386 6.38 0.15 1.15
CA PHE A 386 7.38 -0.63 0.41
C PHE A 386 8.57 0.24 -0.03
N ARG A 387 9.68 -0.39 -0.38
CA ARG A 387 10.80 0.26 -1.03
C ARG A 387 10.60 0.17 -2.54
N PRO A 388 10.37 1.30 -3.23
CA PRO A 388 10.20 1.27 -4.68
C PRO A 388 11.48 0.82 -5.39
N ILE A 389 11.33 0.13 -6.51
CA ILE A 389 12.48 -0.28 -7.33
C ILE A 389 13.23 0.96 -7.79
N GLY A 390 14.55 0.94 -7.62
CA GLY A 390 15.45 2.08 -7.90
C GLY A 390 15.89 2.85 -6.64
N ALA A 391 15.19 2.73 -5.51
CA ALA A 391 15.61 3.27 -4.23
C ALA A 391 16.41 2.27 -3.40
N GLN A 392 17.29 2.76 -2.53
CA GLN A 392 18.04 1.95 -1.57
C GLN A 392 17.42 1.99 -0.17
N LYS A 393 16.92 3.15 0.26
CA LYS A 393 16.40 3.40 1.62
C LYS A 393 15.06 4.12 1.64
N LEU A 394 14.74 4.88 0.57
CA LEU A 394 13.48 5.60 0.48
C LEU A 394 12.32 4.62 0.53
N LEU A 395 11.33 4.90 1.37
CA LEU A 395 10.10 4.13 1.45
C LEU A 395 8.96 4.90 0.79
N GLU A 396 8.10 4.16 0.12
CA GLU A 396 6.85 4.65 -0.47
C GLU A 396 5.68 4.38 0.48
N LEU A 397 4.92 5.42 0.78
CA LEU A 397 3.62 5.39 1.45
C LEU A 397 2.52 5.44 0.38
N PRO A 398 2.01 4.31 -0.12
CA PRO A 398 1.13 4.30 -1.28
C PRO A 398 -0.18 5.03 -1.01
N LEU A 399 -0.67 5.78 -2.01
CA LEU A 399 -1.94 6.50 -1.95
C LEU A 399 -3.09 5.61 -2.46
N HIS A 400 -4.14 5.43 -1.66
CA HIS A 400 -5.24 4.51 -1.96
C HIS A 400 -6.56 5.20 -2.31
N ILE A 401 -6.94 6.23 -1.55
CA ILE A 401 -8.24 6.90 -1.70
C ILE A 401 -7.98 8.39 -1.84
N GLN A 402 -8.53 9.01 -2.89
CA GLN A 402 -8.52 10.46 -3.03
C GLN A 402 -9.87 10.99 -3.54
N ASP A 403 -10.26 12.14 -3.03
CA ASP A 403 -11.50 12.82 -3.38
C ASP A 403 -11.57 13.17 -4.87
N GLY A 404 -10.44 13.64 -5.44
CA GLY A 404 -10.32 13.98 -6.86
C GLY A 404 -10.66 12.80 -7.77
N ALA A 405 -10.14 11.60 -7.47
CA ALA A 405 -10.44 10.39 -8.24
C ALA A 405 -11.91 9.97 -8.11
N LEU A 406 -12.48 10.08 -6.90
CA LEU A 406 -13.87 9.68 -6.66
C LEU A 406 -14.88 10.57 -7.38
N PHE A 407 -14.70 11.90 -7.33
CA PHE A 407 -15.78 12.84 -7.60
C PHE A 407 -15.59 13.79 -8.79
N TYR A 408 -14.38 13.90 -9.37
CA TYR A 408 -14.22 14.74 -10.55
C TYR A 408 -14.93 14.16 -11.78
N PRO A 409 -15.64 15.01 -12.60
CA PRO A 409 -16.36 14.55 -13.79
C PRO A 409 -15.50 13.90 -14.87
N GLN A 410 -14.19 14.19 -14.91
CA GLN A 410 -13.24 13.59 -15.86
C GLN A 410 -12.58 12.31 -15.30
N ARG A 411 -13.00 11.87 -14.12
CA ARG A 411 -12.48 10.71 -13.40
C ARG A 411 -13.59 9.68 -13.20
N LEU A 412 -13.73 9.13 -12.00
CA LEU A 412 -14.81 8.17 -11.74
C LEU A 412 -16.20 8.80 -11.69
N ASP A 413 -16.32 10.11 -11.40
CA ASP A 413 -17.59 10.86 -11.33
C ASP A 413 -18.70 10.15 -10.52
N LEU A 414 -18.33 9.56 -9.38
CA LEU A 414 -19.23 8.73 -8.59
C LEU A 414 -20.25 9.57 -7.82
N SER A 415 -21.44 9.01 -7.64
CA SER A 415 -22.37 9.44 -6.60
C SER A 415 -21.84 9.03 -5.21
N GLU A 416 -22.34 9.67 -4.14
CA GLU A 416 -21.92 9.34 -2.77
C GLU A 416 -22.11 7.83 -2.42
N PRO A 417 -23.23 7.15 -2.77
CA PRO A 417 -23.37 5.71 -2.52
C PRO A 417 -22.38 4.84 -3.28
N GLU A 418 -22.04 5.20 -4.54
CA GLU A 418 -21.05 4.47 -5.32
C GLU A 418 -19.64 4.67 -4.75
N ALA A 419 -19.30 5.89 -4.33
CA ALA A 419 -18.04 6.19 -3.65
C ALA A 419 -17.94 5.44 -2.32
N GLU A 420 -19.03 5.35 -1.53
CA GLU A 420 -19.08 4.58 -0.30
C GLU A 420 -18.81 3.09 -0.54
N LYS A 421 -19.45 2.50 -1.56
CA LYS A 421 -19.21 1.10 -1.95
C LYS A 421 -17.75 0.88 -2.35
N ARG A 422 -17.16 1.81 -3.10
CA ARG A 422 -15.75 1.72 -3.52
C ARG A 422 -14.79 1.81 -2.33
N CYS A 423 -15.00 2.76 -1.44
CA CYS A 423 -14.20 2.89 -0.21
C CYS A 423 -14.39 1.69 0.73
N GLN A 424 -15.62 1.15 0.83
CA GLN A 424 -15.89 -0.03 1.65
C GLN A 424 -15.08 -1.24 1.19
N ALA A 425 -15.00 -1.49 -0.11
CA ALA A 425 -14.19 -2.60 -0.64
C ALA A 425 -12.70 -2.49 -0.24
N LEU A 426 -12.14 -1.27 -0.23
CA LEU A 426 -10.77 -1.04 0.21
C LEU A 426 -10.62 -1.24 1.73
N ILE A 427 -11.60 -0.81 2.52
CA ILE A 427 -11.63 -1.05 3.97
C ILE A 427 -11.71 -2.54 4.28
N ASP A 428 -12.55 -3.30 3.57
CA ASP A 428 -12.69 -4.74 3.77
C ASP A 428 -11.40 -5.48 3.42
N ASN A 429 -10.72 -5.10 2.34
CA ASN A 429 -9.40 -5.62 2.00
C ASN A 429 -8.35 -5.28 3.06
N ALA A 430 -8.32 -4.04 3.57
CA ALA A 430 -7.39 -3.66 4.64
C ALA A 430 -7.64 -4.46 5.93
N ARG A 431 -8.88 -4.76 6.26
CA ARG A 431 -9.23 -5.64 7.39
C ARG A 431 -8.82 -7.09 7.14
N LYS A 432 -8.94 -7.57 5.90
CA LYS A 432 -8.62 -8.96 5.52
C LYS A 432 -7.11 -9.22 5.49
N PHE A 433 -6.35 -8.31 4.90
CA PHE A 433 -4.92 -8.50 4.62
C PHE A 433 -4.01 -7.72 5.58
N GLY A 434 -4.53 -6.74 6.29
CA GLY A 434 -3.74 -5.78 7.03
C GLY A 434 -3.22 -4.66 6.14
N GLY A 435 -2.14 -4.00 6.60
CA GLY A 435 -1.54 -2.88 5.88
C GLY A 435 -2.20 -1.56 6.23
N MET A 436 -2.28 -0.65 5.26
CA MET A 436 -2.74 0.71 5.49
C MET A 436 -3.67 1.21 4.39
N LEU A 437 -4.45 2.23 4.74
CA LEU A 437 -5.18 3.06 3.79
C LEU A 437 -4.71 4.51 3.95
N THR A 438 -4.10 5.07 2.92
CA THR A 438 -3.80 6.50 2.82
C THR A 438 -4.98 7.19 2.15
N LEU A 439 -5.51 8.18 2.84
CA LEU A 439 -6.61 9.02 2.37
C LEU A 439 -6.06 10.40 2.03
N LEU A 440 -6.38 10.89 0.84
CA LEU A 440 -6.10 12.25 0.41
C LEU A 440 -7.42 13.01 0.23
N TRP A 441 -7.56 14.10 0.97
CA TRP A 441 -8.61 15.09 0.75
C TRP A 441 -7.98 16.44 0.51
N HIS A 442 -8.25 17.03 -0.67
CA HIS A 442 -7.71 18.33 -1.03
C HIS A 442 -8.41 19.47 -0.26
N ASP A 443 -7.70 20.54 -0.12
CA ASP A 443 -8.12 21.76 0.60
C ASP A 443 -9.52 22.27 0.24
N ARG A 444 -9.92 22.23 -1.04
CA ARG A 444 -11.23 22.74 -1.51
C ARG A 444 -12.38 21.73 -1.43
N SER A 445 -12.16 20.54 -0.96
CA SER A 445 -13.19 19.48 -0.99
C SER A 445 -14.35 19.74 -0.05
N HIS A 446 -14.15 20.55 0.99
CA HIS A 446 -15.22 21.03 1.88
C HIS A 446 -16.00 22.23 1.30
N GLY A 447 -15.52 22.81 0.19
CA GLY A 447 -16.11 23.98 -0.44
C GLY A 447 -17.58 23.80 -0.82
N PRO A 448 -18.37 24.90 -0.83
CA PRO A 448 -19.83 24.85 -1.02
C PRO A 448 -20.26 24.51 -2.44
N GLU A 449 -19.33 24.43 -3.39
CA GLU A 449 -19.58 23.98 -4.76
C GLU A 449 -19.30 22.49 -4.98
N ARG A 450 -18.68 21.82 -4.00
CA ARG A 450 -18.27 20.41 -4.08
C ARG A 450 -19.02 19.51 -3.10
N PHE A 451 -19.11 19.91 -1.84
CA PHE A 451 -19.71 19.14 -0.74
C PHE A 451 -19.04 17.77 -0.47
N TRP A 452 -17.82 17.54 -0.95
CA TRP A 452 -17.10 16.28 -0.72
C TRP A 452 -16.62 16.14 0.72
N GLY A 453 -16.59 17.25 1.46
CA GLY A 453 -16.33 17.25 2.89
C GLY A 453 -17.39 16.51 3.70
N ASP A 454 -18.67 16.57 3.31
CA ASP A 454 -19.75 15.82 3.97
C ASP A 454 -19.53 14.30 3.87
N PHE A 455 -19.05 13.84 2.70
CA PHE A 455 -18.68 12.45 2.51
C PHE A 455 -17.44 12.06 3.35
N TYR A 456 -16.42 12.93 3.39
CA TYR A 456 -15.23 12.72 4.21
C TYR A 456 -15.55 12.55 5.68
N VAL A 457 -16.42 13.39 6.24
CA VAL A 457 -16.87 13.28 7.64
C VAL A 457 -17.47 11.90 7.91
N ARG A 458 -18.34 11.40 7.03
CA ARG A 458 -18.96 10.07 7.19
C ARG A 458 -17.92 8.95 7.06
N LEU A 459 -17.00 9.03 6.09
CA LEU A 459 -15.93 8.07 5.93
C LEU A 459 -15.03 8.03 7.17
N LEU A 460 -14.68 9.20 7.71
CA LEU A 460 -13.89 9.31 8.93
C LEU A 460 -14.61 8.73 10.15
N GLN A 461 -15.92 9.02 10.32
CA GLN A 461 -16.75 8.42 11.38
C GLN A 461 -16.76 6.89 11.29
N LYS A 462 -16.86 6.35 10.06
CA LYS A 462 -16.79 4.91 9.81
C LYS A 462 -15.45 4.34 10.23
N LEU A 463 -14.33 4.96 9.82
CA LEU A 463 -12.99 4.51 10.22
C LEU A 463 -12.79 4.57 11.73
N ARG A 464 -13.29 5.61 12.42
CA ARG A 464 -13.25 5.73 13.89
C ARG A 464 -14.07 4.65 14.62
N SER A 465 -15.06 4.04 13.98
CA SER A 465 -15.86 2.95 14.56
C SER A 465 -15.20 1.58 14.43
N LEU A 466 -14.02 1.49 13.76
CA LEU A 466 -13.27 0.28 13.55
C LEU A 466 -11.99 0.29 14.42
N ASP A 467 -11.40 -0.90 14.63
CA ASP A 467 -10.12 -1.05 15.33
C ASP A 467 -8.96 -0.60 14.44
N VAL A 468 -8.84 0.71 14.20
CA VAL A 468 -7.85 1.32 13.30
C VAL A 468 -6.80 2.08 14.09
N TRP A 469 -5.53 1.88 13.76
CA TRP A 469 -4.49 2.80 14.19
C TRP A 469 -4.39 3.97 13.21
N PHE A 470 -4.68 5.17 13.71
CA PHE A 470 -4.44 6.39 12.95
C PHE A 470 -3.01 6.87 13.19
N GLY A 471 -2.27 7.08 12.11
CA GLY A 471 -0.90 7.59 12.14
C GLY A 471 -0.68 8.68 11.09
N ALA A 472 0.05 9.75 11.43
CA ALA A 472 0.60 10.66 10.43
C ALA A 472 1.61 9.89 9.55
N ALA A 473 1.89 10.38 8.35
CA ALA A 473 2.70 9.65 7.38
C ALA A 473 4.08 9.26 7.95
N ALA A 474 4.79 10.17 8.62
CA ALA A 474 6.07 9.86 9.26
C ALA A 474 5.95 8.82 10.37
N GLN A 475 4.85 8.81 11.14
CA GLN A 475 4.61 7.80 12.18
C GLN A 475 4.40 6.42 11.56
N VAL A 476 3.61 6.33 10.48
CA VAL A 476 3.38 5.09 9.75
C VAL A 476 4.68 4.57 9.13
N ILE A 477 5.43 5.42 8.45
CA ILE A 477 6.75 5.10 7.89
C ILE A 477 7.71 4.63 8.99
N GLY A 478 7.74 5.32 10.12
CA GLY A 478 8.58 4.95 11.28
C GLY A 478 8.23 3.57 11.83
N TRP A 479 6.94 3.24 11.93
CA TRP A 479 6.49 1.91 12.35
C TRP A 479 6.91 0.82 11.35
N PHE A 480 6.73 1.04 10.06
CA PHE A 480 7.18 0.09 9.03
C PHE A 480 8.69 -0.05 8.99
N ARG A 481 9.48 1.01 9.22
CA ARG A 481 10.94 0.91 9.36
C ARG A 481 11.33 -0.01 10.50
N LYS A 482 10.74 0.17 11.69
CA LYS A 482 10.99 -0.71 12.85
C LYS A 482 10.60 -2.17 12.54
N ARG A 483 9.47 -2.41 11.84
CA ARG A 483 9.08 -3.76 11.38
C ARG A 483 10.13 -4.36 10.43
N ARG A 484 10.70 -3.57 9.53
CA ARG A 484 11.74 -3.99 8.58
C ARG A 484 13.08 -4.29 9.27
N GLU A 485 13.43 -3.57 10.34
CA GLU A 485 14.64 -3.81 11.13
C GLU A 485 14.62 -5.15 11.88
N VAL A 486 13.46 -5.73 12.11
CA VAL A 486 13.35 -7.08 12.67
C VAL A 486 13.90 -8.10 11.67
N ARG A 487 14.83 -8.93 12.12
CA ARG A 487 15.47 -9.98 11.31
C ARG A 487 15.14 -11.36 11.87
N PHE A 488 15.06 -12.33 10.97
CA PHE A 488 14.98 -13.73 11.30
C PHE A 488 16.37 -14.34 11.07
N GLU A 489 16.99 -14.82 12.13
CA GLU A 489 18.27 -15.52 12.06
C GLU A 489 18.05 -17.02 12.22
N ARG A 490 18.81 -17.83 11.47
CA ARG A 490 18.79 -19.27 11.60
C ARG A 490 19.70 -19.69 12.75
N VAL A 491 19.16 -20.36 13.74
CA VAL A 491 19.94 -20.97 14.84
C VAL A 491 19.84 -22.48 14.73
N GLU A 492 20.98 -23.16 14.74
CA GLU A 492 21.06 -24.63 14.75
C GLU A 492 21.29 -25.06 16.19
N ASP A 493 20.27 -25.70 16.78
CA ASP A 493 20.36 -26.33 18.09
C ASP A 493 20.26 -27.84 17.91
N GLY A 494 21.06 -28.69 18.38
CA GLY A 494 21.11 -30.15 18.19
C GLY A 494 19.79 -30.91 17.90
N VAL A 495 18.66 -30.22 17.81
CA VAL A 495 17.32 -30.71 17.45
C VAL A 495 16.90 -30.30 16.03
N GLY A 496 17.53 -29.30 15.45
CA GLY A 496 17.23 -28.80 14.10
C GLY A 496 17.49 -27.30 13.94
N ALA A 497 17.17 -26.76 12.77
CA ALA A 497 17.32 -25.34 12.50
C ALA A 497 16.02 -24.58 12.81
N ARG A 498 16.08 -23.57 13.68
CA ARG A 498 14.93 -22.76 14.08
C ARG A 498 15.15 -21.28 13.75
N PRO A 499 14.11 -20.52 13.39
CA PRO A 499 14.19 -19.07 13.26
C PRO A 499 14.23 -18.40 14.63
N GLN A 500 15.16 -17.47 14.79
CA GLN A 500 15.26 -16.57 15.95
C GLN A 500 14.97 -15.14 15.49
N LEU A 501 14.17 -14.40 16.26
CA LEU A 501 13.92 -12.99 16.06
C LEU A 501 15.04 -12.16 16.67
N ARG A 502 15.57 -11.20 15.88
CA ARG A 502 16.54 -10.22 16.33
C ARG A 502 16.08 -8.82 16.02
N TYR A 503 16.14 -7.95 17.03
CA TYR A 503 15.85 -6.53 16.92
C TYR A 503 16.67 -5.77 17.96
N GLU A 504 17.39 -4.74 17.53
CA GLU A 504 18.29 -3.95 18.38
C GLU A 504 17.83 -2.49 18.53
N GLY A 505 16.67 -2.16 17.95
CA GLY A 505 16.15 -0.80 17.93
C GLY A 505 15.42 -0.38 19.21
N GLU A 506 14.78 0.77 19.11
CA GLU A 506 13.91 1.30 20.16
C GLU A 506 12.60 0.52 20.24
N GLU A 507 11.90 0.65 21.37
CA GLU A 507 10.58 0.06 21.57
C GLU A 507 9.61 0.42 20.43
N ILE A 508 8.86 -0.57 19.97
CA ILE A 508 7.92 -0.42 18.85
C ILE A 508 6.53 -0.13 19.42
N GLN A 509 5.99 1.04 19.06
CA GLN A 509 4.65 1.45 19.44
C GLN A 509 3.88 1.93 18.20
N PRO A 510 2.66 1.41 17.98
CA PRO A 510 2.08 0.23 18.64
C PRO A 510 2.91 -1.02 18.38
N PRO A 511 2.82 -2.07 19.24
CA PRO A 511 3.64 -3.26 19.11
C PRO A 511 3.38 -4.00 17.81
N LEU A 512 4.36 -4.77 17.34
CA LEU A 512 4.19 -5.72 16.25
C LEU A 512 3.34 -6.91 16.71
N ARG A 513 2.86 -7.70 15.77
CA ARG A 513 2.31 -9.03 16.00
C ARG A 513 3.29 -10.07 15.49
N ILE A 514 3.59 -11.07 16.30
CA ILE A 514 4.20 -12.31 15.84
C ILE A 514 3.05 -13.28 15.63
N ARG A 515 2.84 -13.69 14.39
CA ARG A 515 1.76 -14.60 14.02
C ARG A 515 2.32 -15.97 13.68
N VAL A 516 1.80 -16.99 14.34
CA VAL A 516 2.11 -18.39 14.06
C VAL A 516 0.88 -19.03 13.43
N TYR A 517 1.00 -19.39 12.17
CA TYR A 517 -0.02 -20.17 11.46
C TYR A 517 0.23 -21.66 11.66
N LEU A 518 -0.85 -22.39 11.91
CA LEU A 518 -0.82 -23.84 12.11
C LEU A 518 -1.34 -24.55 10.85
N PRO A 519 -0.70 -25.64 10.42
CA PRO A 519 -1.23 -26.47 9.35
C PRO A 519 -2.63 -26.98 9.70
N PRO A 520 -3.52 -27.14 8.72
CA PRO A 520 -4.85 -27.70 8.96
C PRO A 520 -4.73 -29.08 9.57
N ARG A 521 -5.48 -29.36 10.65
CA ARG A 521 -5.53 -30.68 11.24
C ARG A 521 -6.24 -31.61 10.27
N SER A 522 -5.64 -32.74 9.93
CA SER A 522 -6.30 -33.77 9.14
C SER A 522 -7.45 -34.39 9.95
N SER A 523 -8.64 -33.79 9.88
CA SER A 523 -9.85 -34.42 10.39
C SER A 523 -10.27 -35.49 9.39
N LYS A 524 -10.00 -36.74 9.72
CA LYS A 524 -10.71 -37.87 9.11
C LYS A 524 -12.17 -37.76 9.57
N GLY A 525 -13.06 -37.16 8.77
CA GLY A 525 -14.49 -37.37 8.99
C GLY A 525 -15.47 -36.19 8.87
N ASP A 526 -15.13 -35.00 8.33
CA ASP A 526 -16.17 -34.00 8.06
C ASP A 526 -16.28 -33.71 6.54
N GLU A 527 -17.13 -34.47 5.89
CA GLU A 527 -17.72 -34.19 4.56
C GLU A 527 -18.82 -33.12 4.68
N LEU A 528 -18.47 -31.89 5.03
CA LEU A 528 -19.35 -30.75 4.84
C LEU A 528 -18.47 -29.59 4.43
N GLY A 529 -18.60 -29.13 3.19
CA GLY A 529 -17.84 -28.09 2.53
C GLY A 529 -17.88 -26.72 3.27
N GLY A 530 -17.18 -26.64 4.39
CA GLY A 530 -16.87 -25.40 5.08
C GLY A 530 -15.47 -24.95 4.67
N GLU A 531 -15.29 -23.67 4.37
CA GLU A 531 -13.96 -23.04 4.23
C GLU A 531 -13.10 -23.44 5.44
N ALA A 532 -11.96 -24.08 5.20
CA ALA A 532 -10.99 -24.39 6.24
C ALA A 532 -10.46 -23.07 6.79
N THR A 533 -10.94 -22.66 7.96
CA THR A 533 -10.41 -21.49 8.64
C THR A 533 -8.96 -21.76 9.04
N VAL A 534 -8.05 -20.98 8.50
CA VAL A 534 -6.62 -21.04 8.85
C VAL A 534 -6.46 -20.64 10.31
N GLU A 535 -6.08 -21.62 11.16
CA GLU A 535 -5.81 -21.36 12.57
C GLU A 535 -4.48 -20.61 12.74
N PHE A 536 -4.49 -19.53 13.51
CA PHE A 536 -3.27 -18.81 13.88
C PHE A 536 -3.33 -18.29 15.32
N ILE A 537 -2.16 -18.02 15.86
CA ILE A 537 -1.98 -17.41 17.18
C ILE A 537 -1.19 -16.12 17.01
N ASP A 538 -1.71 -15.02 17.55
CA ASP A 538 -1.05 -13.71 17.56
C ASP A 538 -0.44 -13.40 18.92
N VAL A 539 0.85 -13.07 18.94
CA VAL A 539 1.59 -12.64 20.14
C VAL A 539 2.05 -11.20 19.93
N PRO A 540 1.60 -10.22 20.74
CA PRO A 540 2.11 -8.85 20.68
C PRO A 540 3.60 -8.82 21.09
N TRP A 541 4.39 -8.02 20.34
CA TRP A 541 5.81 -7.85 20.61
C TRP A 541 6.28 -6.43 20.29
N ASN A 542 6.84 -5.77 21.29
CA ASN A 542 7.33 -4.39 21.18
C ASN A 542 8.84 -4.28 20.88
N GLY A 543 9.50 -5.38 20.53
CA GLY A 543 10.94 -5.46 20.31
C GLY A 543 11.77 -5.83 21.55
N LYS A 544 11.23 -5.75 22.76
CA LYS A 544 11.96 -6.01 24.02
C LYS A 544 11.38 -7.15 24.84
N CYS A 545 10.07 -7.16 25.07
CA CYS A 545 9.40 -8.17 25.89
C CYS A 545 8.45 -9.00 25.05
N ILE A 546 8.48 -10.31 25.24
CA ILE A 546 7.47 -11.23 24.70
C ILE A 546 6.67 -11.79 25.87
N ASP A 547 5.38 -11.96 25.65
CA ASP A 547 4.52 -12.71 26.56
C ASP A 547 4.88 -14.21 26.45
N GLU A 548 5.82 -14.65 27.29
CA GLU A 548 6.35 -16.01 27.30
C GLU A 548 5.25 -17.07 27.46
N LEU A 549 4.20 -16.77 28.22
CA LEU A 549 3.08 -17.70 28.42
C LEU A 549 2.29 -17.93 27.12
N LYS A 550 2.08 -16.89 26.33
CA LYS A 550 1.42 -17.02 25.00
C LYS A 550 2.34 -17.70 23.99
N LEU A 551 3.65 -17.44 24.08
CA LEU A 551 4.62 -18.10 23.22
C LEU A 551 4.74 -19.60 23.56
N GLN A 552 4.71 -19.98 24.85
CA GLN A 552 4.70 -21.36 25.28
C GLN A 552 3.40 -22.08 24.88
N ALA A 553 2.25 -21.41 24.95
CA ALA A 553 0.99 -21.96 24.45
C ALA A 553 1.06 -22.21 22.94
N ALA A 554 1.64 -21.29 22.17
CA ALA A 554 1.89 -21.46 20.74
C ALA A 554 2.91 -22.58 20.46
N SER A 555 3.95 -22.74 21.31
CA SER A 555 4.97 -23.78 21.16
C SER A 555 4.50 -25.17 21.53
N GLN A 556 3.57 -25.29 22.48
CA GLN A 556 2.95 -26.57 22.83
C GLN A 556 2.04 -27.13 21.73
N LEU A 557 1.50 -26.24 20.88
CA LEU A 557 0.67 -26.60 19.72
C LEU A 557 1.50 -26.94 18.47
N SER A 558 2.79 -26.57 18.45
CA SER A 558 3.68 -26.83 17.31
C SER A 558 5.10 -27.07 17.82
N ALA A 559 5.64 -28.27 17.62
CA ALA A 559 7.00 -28.67 18.01
C ALA A 559 8.14 -27.84 17.34
N THR A 560 7.82 -26.79 16.60
CA THR A 560 8.72 -26.03 15.72
C THR A 560 8.83 -24.55 16.08
N VAL A 561 8.69 -24.12 17.35
CA VAL A 561 8.56 -22.71 17.67
C VAL A 561 9.75 -22.12 18.44
N LEU A 562 10.17 -20.99 17.94
CA LEU A 562 10.86 -19.80 18.48
C LEU A 562 11.69 -19.93 19.77
N ASN A 563 12.98 -19.71 19.64
CA ASN A 563 13.80 -19.10 20.68
C ASN A 563 13.83 -17.58 20.50
N VAL A 564 13.46 -16.84 21.54
CA VAL A 564 13.66 -15.39 21.59
C VAL A 564 14.83 -15.14 22.52
N ALA A 565 15.95 -14.64 21.98
CA ALA A 565 17.05 -14.18 22.81
C ALA A 565 16.59 -12.93 23.56
N GLY A 566 16.54 -13.01 24.88
CA GLY A 566 16.51 -11.84 25.73
C GLY A 566 17.78 -11.00 25.52
N PRO A 567 17.77 -9.68 25.85
CA PRO A 567 18.97 -8.87 25.79
C PRO A 567 20.05 -9.56 26.64
N SER A 568 21.21 -9.83 26.07
CA SER A 568 22.38 -10.29 26.83
C SER A 568 22.69 -9.20 27.86
N LEU A 569 22.46 -9.52 29.13
CA LEU A 569 22.97 -8.76 30.26
C LEU A 569 24.50 -8.81 30.18
N SER A 570 25.10 -7.75 29.69
CA SER A 570 26.53 -7.45 29.85
C SER A 570 26.69 -6.13 30.57
#